data_7cbeba9d3200dda3b332f18877bd801e
#
_entry.id   7cbeba9d3200dda3b332f18877bd801e
#
_cell.length_a   1.000
_cell.length_b   1.000
_cell.length_c   1.000
_cell.angle_alpha   90.00
_cell.angle_beta   90.00
_cell.angle_gamma   90.00
#
_symmetry.space_group_name_H-M   'P 1'
#
loop_
_entity.id
_entity.type
_entity.pdbx_description
1 polymer ?
#
loop_
_entity_poly.entity_id
_entity_poly.type
_entity_poly.pdbx_seq_one_letter_code
_entity_poly.pdbx_strand_id
1 'polypeptide(L)'
;MLACAGRLGHGSPMQTERIDTLVIGGGQAGLTMSHRLKRRGIAHLVLERRRIAERWRSERWDGLMFQFPNWSVRLPEFAFPHSDPDGFSDTAAIIAFIEAYASFVAPPLRCGVEVTRLRRDATGFVAEIAGGSINARNVVVATGPYQRPLRPALLRDHPGLFQVHASSYKNPAQLPDGAVLVVGAGASGAQITDELMRAGRRVFLSVGRHNRLPRRYRGRDLFWWLAEMGIDQTPVEQRGPTRLLPVISGAHGGHTIDFRRFAADGVTLLGRVTAARDGVLEIAPDLATNIANGDAYYATFLGIVDDFVAARGLDHPGDPLARVGLPDPACLTAPLRTIDLGTERISGVIWATGYGLDLNWIEIPVLDGNGAPRHRHGVSEVPGLYFLGLQWLSKMKSSFLSGVGDDAAVLADHIAARRA
;
A
#
# COMPACT_ATOMS: atom_id res chain seq x y z
N MET A 1 -9.45 -19.56 16.56
CA MET A 1 -8.40 -20.04 15.64
C MET A 1 -9.07 -20.85 14.53
N LEU A 2 -9.21 -20.28 13.33
CA LEU A 2 -9.54 -21.04 12.13
C LEU A 2 -8.31 -21.90 11.80
N ALA A 3 -8.39 -23.20 12.06
CA ALA A 3 -7.33 -24.13 11.69
C ALA A 3 -7.23 -24.19 10.17
N CYS A 4 -6.07 -23.87 9.61
CA CYS A 4 -5.71 -24.18 8.22
C CYS A 4 -5.60 -25.70 8.09
N ALA A 5 -6.72 -26.38 7.84
CA ALA A 5 -6.73 -27.82 7.66
C ALA A 5 -6.40 -28.18 6.21
N GLY A 6 -5.31 -28.91 6.01
CA GLY A 6 -4.94 -29.48 4.72
C GLY A 6 -3.51 -30.01 4.70
N ARG A 7 -3.28 -31.18 5.30
CA ARG A 7 -2.09 -31.99 4.98
C ARG A 7 -2.27 -32.61 3.59
N LEU A 8 -1.44 -32.22 2.64
CA LEU A 8 -1.30 -32.94 1.39
C LEU A 8 -0.51 -34.23 1.65
N GLY A 9 -1.16 -35.38 1.50
CA GLY A 9 -0.51 -36.70 1.48
C GLY A 9 0.37 -36.81 0.23
N HIS A 10 1.61 -37.29 0.39
CA HIS A 10 2.51 -37.61 -0.72
C HIS A 10 1.95 -38.82 -1.50
N GLY A 11 1.75 -38.66 -2.82
CA GLY A 11 1.62 -39.79 -3.73
C GLY A 11 0.28 -40.05 -4.40
N SER A 12 -0.68 -39.09 -4.43
CA SER A 12 -1.90 -39.22 -5.23
C SER A 12 -1.73 -38.67 -6.66
N PRO A 13 -2.41 -39.24 -7.67
CA PRO A 13 -2.41 -38.72 -9.04
C PRO A 13 -2.85 -37.24 -9.04
N MET A 14 -2.32 -36.42 -9.96
CA MET A 14 -2.68 -35.00 -10.11
C MET A 14 -4.18 -34.82 -10.07
N GLN A 15 -4.73 -34.33 -8.96
CA GLN A 15 -6.16 -34.11 -8.82
C GLN A 15 -6.55 -32.81 -9.52
N THR A 16 -7.46 -32.92 -10.47
CA THR A 16 -8.12 -31.75 -11.06
C THR A 16 -9.43 -31.49 -10.33
N GLU A 17 -9.50 -30.39 -9.61
CA GLU A 17 -10.72 -29.92 -8.95
C GLU A 17 -11.46 -28.94 -9.88
N ARG A 18 -12.79 -28.95 -9.83
CA ARG A 18 -13.62 -27.98 -10.58
C ARG A 18 -14.42 -27.11 -9.64
N ILE A 19 -14.39 -25.80 -9.88
CA ILE A 19 -15.14 -24.80 -9.11
C ILE A 19 -15.78 -23.77 -10.04
N ASP A 20 -16.84 -23.12 -9.61
CA ASP A 20 -17.45 -22.02 -10.39
C ASP A 20 -16.53 -20.80 -10.41
N THR A 21 -16.13 -20.30 -9.23
CA THR A 21 -15.30 -19.11 -9.10
C THR A 21 -14.10 -19.37 -8.20
N LEU A 22 -12.90 -19.11 -8.69
CA LEU A 22 -11.66 -19.16 -7.95
C LEU A 22 -11.21 -17.74 -7.56
N VAL A 23 -10.97 -17.50 -6.28
CA VAL A 23 -10.39 -16.24 -5.77
C VAL A 23 -8.95 -16.52 -5.36
N ILE A 24 -7.99 -15.78 -5.95
CA ILE A 24 -6.56 -15.95 -5.69
C ILE A 24 -6.06 -14.80 -4.81
N GLY A 25 -5.73 -15.12 -3.56
CA GLY A 25 -5.34 -14.19 -2.49
C GLY A 25 -6.37 -14.13 -1.37
N GLY A 26 -5.95 -14.46 -0.12
CA GLY A 26 -6.77 -14.46 1.10
C GLY A 26 -6.62 -13.20 1.96
N GLY A 27 -6.20 -12.08 1.36
CA GLY A 27 -6.17 -10.78 2.02
C GLY A 27 -7.54 -10.11 2.08
N GLN A 28 -7.58 -8.84 2.52
CA GLN A 28 -8.82 -8.05 2.63
C GLN A 28 -9.69 -8.11 1.36
N ALA A 29 -9.08 -8.07 0.18
CA ALA A 29 -9.80 -8.10 -1.09
C ALA A 29 -10.44 -9.47 -1.36
N GLY A 30 -9.70 -10.56 -1.19
CA GLY A 30 -10.23 -11.90 -1.40
C GLY A 30 -11.28 -12.31 -0.38
N LEU A 31 -11.11 -11.94 0.88
CA LEU A 31 -12.12 -12.16 1.92
C LEU A 31 -13.41 -11.39 1.62
N THR A 32 -13.29 -10.14 1.19
CA THR A 32 -14.43 -9.32 0.77
C THR A 32 -15.12 -9.90 -0.47
N MET A 33 -14.35 -10.39 -1.44
CA MET A 33 -14.92 -11.07 -2.61
C MET A 33 -15.69 -12.32 -2.20
N SER A 34 -15.11 -13.14 -1.32
CA SER A 34 -15.80 -14.32 -0.78
C SER A 34 -17.12 -13.95 -0.10
N HIS A 35 -17.13 -12.89 0.72
CA HIS A 35 -18.35 -12.38 1.33
C HIS A 35 -19.41 -12.07 0.27
N ARG A 36 -19.06 -11.32 -0.78
CA ARG A 36 -19.99 -10.92 -1.84
C ARG A 36 -20.50 -12.11 -2.68
N LEU A 37 -19.66 -13.10 -2.94
CA LEU A 37 -20.05 -14.33 -3.63
C LEU A 37 -20.98 -15.20 -2.78
N LYS A 38 -20.69 -15.34 -1.48
CA LYS A 38 -21.60 -16.06 -0.55
C LYS A 38 -22.98 -15.43 -0.49
N ARG A 39 -23.07 -14.11 -0.41
CA ARG A 39 -24.36 -13.37 -0.41
C ARG A 39 -25.19 -13.61 -1.68
N ARG A 40 -24.55 -14.06 -2.77
CA ARG A 40 -25.20 -14.39 -4.06
C ARG A 40 -25.34 -15.89 -4.30
N GLY A 41 -24.98 -16.73 -3.34
CA GLY A 41 -25.05 -18.18 -3.49
C GLY A 41 -24.10 -18.73 -4.58
N ILE A 42 -23.00 -18.02 -4.86
CA ILE A 42 -22.02 -18.43 -5.86
C ILE A 42 -20.99 -19.34 -5.21
N ALA A 43 -20.90 -20.59 -5.72
CA ALA A 43 -19.87 -21.54 -5.29
C ALA A 43 -18.48 -21.02 -5.66
N HIS A 44 -17.58 -20.97 -4.70
CA HIS A 44 -16.24 -20.45 -4.91
C HIS A 44 -15.23 -21.09 -3.97
N LEU A 45 -13.95 -20.87 -4.25
CA LEU A 45 -12.83 -21.25 -3.41
C LEU A 45 -11.84 -20.08 -3.34
N VAL A 46 -11.33 -19.82 -2.15
CA VAL A 46 -10.26 -18.82 -1.93
C VAL A 46 -8.95 -19.55 -1.69
N LEU A 47 -7.91 -19.20 -2.45
CA LEU A 47 -6.55 -19.70 -2.21
C LEU A 47 -5.67 -18.59 -1.65
N GLU A 48 -4.95 -18.89 -0.57
CA GLU A 48 -3.95 -18.02 0.00
C GLU A 48 -2.61 -18.76 0.09
N ARG A 49 -1.56 -18.17 -0.47
CA ARG A 49 -0.23 -18.83 -0.51
C ARG A 49 0.41 -18.99 0.86
N ARG A 50 0.02 -18.17 1.85
CA ARG A 50 0.55 -18.22 3.22
C ARG A 50 -0.61 -18.23 4.23
N ARG A 51 -0.71 -17.19 5.08
CA ARG A 51 -1.74 -17.02 6.12
C ARG A 51 -2.61 -15.81 5.81
N ILE A 52 -3.78 -15.75 6.40
CA ILE A 52 -4.59 -14.53 6.44
C ILE A 52 -3.76 -13.39 7.03
N ALA A 53 -3.90 -12.19 6.47
CA ALA A 53 -3.18 -10.98 6.86
C ALA A 53 -1.64 -11.10 6.81
N GLU A 54 -1.08 -12.01 6.01
CA GLU A 54 0.35 -12.30 6.00
C GLU A 54 1.21 -11.06 5.73
N ARG A 55 0.84 -10.20 4.77
CA ARG A 55 1.61 -9.00 4.48
C ARG A 55 1.64 -7.99 5.63
N TRP A 56 0.61 -7.97 6.47
CA TRP A 56 0.59 -7.18 7.69
C TRP A 56 1.56 -7.75 8.73
N ARG A 57 1.71 -9.08 8.80
CA ARG A 57 2.60 -9.75 9.74
C ARG A 57 4.07 -9.68 9.34
N SER A 58 4.36 -10.00 8.08
CA SER A 58 5.74 -10.20 7.63
C SER A 58 6.37 -9.00 6.94
N GLU A 59 5.56 -8.11 6.34
CA GLU A 59 6.04 -7.03 5.48
C GLU A 59 5.80 -5.62 6.06
N ARG A 60 5.65 -5.51 7.37
CA ARG A 60 5.53 -4.23 8.09
C ARG A 60 6.56 -4.18 9.21
N TRP A 61 6.91 -2.96 9.62
CA TRP A 61 7.81 -2.72 10.74
C TRP A 61 7.02 -2.61 12.05
N ASP A 62 7.73 -2.82 13.15
CA ASP A 62 7.11 -3.00 14.47
C ASP A 62 6.40 -1.74 14.97
N GLY A 63 6.97 -0.55 14.69
CA GLY A 63 6.41 0.73 15.08
C GLY A 63 5.35 1.29 14.12
N LEU A 64 4.90 0.52 13.11
CA LEU A 64 3.88 1.01 12.18
C LEU A 64 2.54 1.23 12.87
N MET A 65 2.08 2.47 12.87
CA MET A 65 0.69 2.82 13.16
C MET A 65 -0.08 2.97 11.85
N PHE A 66 -1.27 2.37 11.78
CA PHE A 66 -2.10 2.46 10.59
C PHE A 66 -2.47 3.91 10.32
N GLN A 67 -2.29 4.37 9.10
CA GLN A 67 -2.43 5.79 8.76
C GLN A 67 -3.88 6.28 8.66
N PHE A 68 -4.86 5.38 8.72
CA PHE A 68 -6.28 5.72 8.67
C PHE A 68 -6.84 5.79 10.09
N PRO A 69 -7.65 6.79 10.44
CA PRO A 69 -8.29 6.85 11.74
C PRO A 69 -9.27 5.68 11.92
N ASN A 70 -9.42 5.23 13.15
CA ASN A 70 -10.18 4.02 13.49
C ASN A 70 -11.62 4.03 12.95
N TRP A 71 -12.31 5.19 12.99
CA TRP A 71 -13.68 5.31 12.46
C TRP A 71 -13.79 4.97 10.97
N SER A 72 -12.71 5.13 10.21
CA SER A 72 -12.68 4.87 8.76
C SER A 72 -12.35 3.40 8.42
N VAL A 73 -11.91 2.61 9.40
CA VAL A 73 -11.54 1.22 9.21
C VAL A 73 -12.78 0.35 9.23
N ARG A 74 -13.13 -0.22 8.09
CA ARG A 74 -14.29 -1.12 7.98
C ARG A 74 -14.17 -2.01 6.76
N LEU A 75 -14.83 -3.16 6.82
CA LEU A 75 -15.10 -4.07 5.71
C LEU A 75 -16.61 -4.25 5.58
N PRO A 76 -17.13 -4.79 4.48
CA PRO A 76 -18.57 -4.93 4.29
C PRO A 76 -19.27 -5.64 5.46
N GLU A 77 -20.26 -4.95 6.03
CA GLU A 77 -21.05 -5.44 7.17
C GLU A 77 -20.23 -5.72 8.44
N PHE A 78 -19.00 -5.16 8.51
CA PHE A 78 -18.07 -5.42 9.63
C PHE A 78 -17.29 -4.16 9.97
N ALA A 79 -17.61 -3.55 11.10
CA ALA A 79 -16.95 -2.36 11.62
C ALA A 79 -15.72 -2.73 12.45
N PHE A 80 -14.73 -1.85 12.47
CA PHE A 80 -13.56 -1.99 13.32
C PHE A 80 -13.94 -1.66 14.77
N PRO A 81 -13.66 -2.56 15.75
CA PRO A 81 -13.92 -2.27 17.16
C PRO A 81 -12.88 -1.26 17.68
N HIS A 82 -13.34 -0.15 18.23
CA HIS A 82 -12.47 0.88 18.78
C HIS A 82 -13.15 1.63 19.92
N SER A 83 -12.37 2.13 20.88
CA SER A 83 -12.80 3.04 21.95
C SER A 83 -12.51 4.52 21.62
N ASP A 84 -11.56 4.76 20.71
CA ASP A 84 -11.17 6.09 20.20
C ASP A 84 -11.35 6.12 18.67
N PRO A 85 -12.42 6.75 18.16
CA PRO A 85 -12.70 6.81 16.74
C PRO A 85 -11.63 7.61 15.97
N ASP A 86 -11.11 8.67 16.54
CA ASP A 86 -10.14 9.56 15.89
C ASP A 86 -8.67 9.13 16.11
N GLY A 87 -8.47 8.09 16.89
CA GLY A 87 -7.18 7.45 17.11
C GLY A 87 -6.74 6.56 15.95
N PHE A 88 -5.53 6.01 16.11
CA PHE A 88 -4.90 5.16 15.10
C PHE A 88 -4.50 3.82 15.74
N SER A 89 -4.65 2.76 14.99
CA SER A 89 -4.36 1.40 15.46
C SER A 89 -3.01 0.92 14.97
N ASP A 90 -2.39 0.06 15.77
CA ASP A 90 -1.16 -0.63 15.42
C ASP A 90 -1.41 -1.78 14.42
N THR A 91 -0.32 -2.38 13.98
CA THR A 91 -0.36 -3.51 13.04
C THR A 91 -1.08 -4.72 13.63
N ALA A 92 -0.95 -4.96 14.94
CA ALA A 92 -1.57 -6.12 15.61
C ALA A 92 -3.11 -5.99 15.60
N ALA A 93 -3.64 -4.80 15.87
CA ALA A 93 -5.07 -4.55 15.82
C ALA A 93 -5.66 -4.72 14.41
N ILE A 94 -4.93 -4.27 13.36
CA ILE A 94 -5.36 -4.46 11.98
C ILE A 94 -5.32 -5.94 11.57
N ILE A 95 -4.32 -6.70 12.01
CA ILE A 95 -4.26 -8.15 11.80
C ILE A 95 -5.46 -8.83 12.46
N ALA A 96 -5.72 -8.53 13.73
CA ALA A 96 -6.84 -9.09 14.48
C ALA A 96 -8.19 -8.76 13.81
N PHE A 97 -8.34 -7.56 13.28
CA PHE A 97 -9.54 -7.14 12.55
C PHE A 97 -9.75 -7.95 11.27
N ILE A 98 -8.69 -8.17 10.47
CA ILE A 98 -8.78 -8.97 9.23
C ILE A 98 -9.08 -10.44 9.54
N GLU A 99 -8.52 -11.00 10.63
CA GLU A 99 -8.79 -12.37 11.08
C GLU A 99 -10.23 -12.52 11.62
N ALA A 100 -10.71 -11.52 12.36
CA ALA A 100 -12.10 -11.49 12.83
C ALA A 100 -13.07 -11.40 11.64
N TYR A 101 -12.75 -10.60 10.63
CA TYR A 101 -13.52 -10.55 9.39
C TYR A 101 -13.50 -11.88 8.63
N ALA A 102 -12.37 -12.56 8.55
CA ALA A 102 -12.31 -13.90 7.97
C ALA A 102 -13.19 -14.90 8.71
N SER A 103 -13.24 -14.82 10.06
CA SER A 103 -14.13 -15.65 10.88
C SER A 103 -15.61 -15.32 10.65
N PHE A 104 -15.94 -14.04 10.52
CA PHE A 104 -17.30 -13.56 10.19
C PHE A 104 -17.77 -14.04 8.82
N VAL A 105 -16.91 -13.93 7.80
CA VAL A 105 -17.21 -14.37 6.43
C VAL A 105 -17.25 -15.91 6.34
N ALA A 106 -16.42 -16.61 7.10
CA ALA A 106 -16.19 -18.05 7.02
C ALA A 106 -16.03 -18.51 5.55
N PRO A 107 -14.98 -18.02 4.83
CA PRO A 107 -14.79 -18.33 3.42
C PRO A 107 -14.42 -19.80 3.23
N PRO A 108 -14.75 -20.43 2.08
CA PRO A 108 -14.13 -21.69 1.66
C PRO A 108 -12.67 -21.41 1.28
N LEU A 109 -11.77 -21.40 2.28
CA LEU A 109 -10.38 -20.94 2.17
C LEU A 109 -9.39 -22.07 2.37
N ARG A 110 -8.38 -22.11 1.50
CA ARG A 110 -7.16 -22.93 1.67
C ARG A 110 -5.95 -22.03 1.78
N CYS A 111 -5.29 -22.06 2.92
CA CYS A 111 -4.00 -21.41 3.16
C CYS A 111 -2.85 -22.36 2.81
N GLY A 112 -1.65 -21.79 2.55
CA GLY A 112 -0.47 -22.53 2.15
C GLY A 112 -0.54 -23.05 0.71
N VAL A 113 -1.44 -22.53 -0.12
CA VAL A 113 -1.62 -22.95 -1.52
C VAL A 113 -1.30 -21.78 -2.45
N GLU A 114 -0.17 -21.89 -3.14
CA GLU A 114 0.27 -20.93 -4.14
C GLU A 114 -0.19 -21.35 -5.54
N VAL A 115 -0.80 -20.41 -6.26
CA VAL A 115 -1.05 -20.55 -7.69
C VAL A 115 0.22 -20.11 -8.42
N THR A 116 0.87 -21.05 -9.07
CA THR A 116 2.14 -20.81 -9.78
C THR A 116 1.95 -20.45 -11.23
N ARG A 117 0.77 -20.80 -11.81
CA ARG A 117 0.44 -20.55 -13.21
C ARG A 117 -1.07 -20.44 -13.39
N LEU A 118 -1.51 -19.47 -14.16
CA LEU A 118 -2.91 -19.36 -14.60
C LEU A 118 -2.95 -19.30 -16.12
N ARG A 119 -3.62 -20.29 -16.72
CA ARG A 119 -3.85 -20.34 -18.16
C ARG A 119 -5.32 -20.50 -18.47
N ARG A 120 -5.69 -20.36 -19.72
CA ARG A 120 -7.05 -20.59 -20.23
C ARG A 120 -7.04 -21.72 -21.24
N ASP A 121 -8.04 -22.59 -21.18
CA ASP A 121 -8.32 -23.62 -22.19
C ASP A 121 -9.78 -23.56 -22.65
N ALA A 122 -10.23 -24.59 -23.41
CA ALA A 122 -11.59 -24.64 -23.91
C ALA A 122 -12.66 -24.78 -22.80
N THR A 123 -12.28 -25.21 -21.60
CA THR A 123 -13.20 -25.45 -20.47
C THR A 123 -13.28 -24.27 -19.49
N GLY A 124 -12.37 -23.31 -19.60
CA GLY A 124 -12.29 -22.14 -18.69
C GLY A 124 -10.86 -21.81 -18.30
N PHE A 125 -10.66 -21.50 -17.02
CA PHE A 125 -9.35 -21.19 -16.45
C PHE A 125 -8.79 -22.41 -15.74
N VAL A 126 -7.50 -22.62 -15.88
CA VAL A 126 -6.72 -23.66 -15.18
C VAL A 126 -5.69 -22.98 -14.32
N ALA A 127 -5.83 -23.09 -13.01
CA ALA A 127 -4.87 -22.62 -12.02
C ALA A 127 -4.01 -23.80 -11.55
N GLU A 128 -2.71 -23.75 -11.81
CA GLU A 128 -1.75 -24.78 -11.38
C GLU A 128 -1.28 -24.48 -9.96
N ILE A 129 -1.31 -25.51 -9.12
CA ILE A 129 -0.88 -25.50 -7.73
C ILE A 129 0.03 -26.69 -7.47
N ALA A 130 0.74 -26.68 -6.33
CA ALA A 130 1.51 -27.87 -5.92
C ALA A 130 0.59 -29.09 -5.82
N GLY A 131 0.94 -30.16 -6.57
CA GLY A 131 0.22 -31.43 -6.57
C GLY A 131 -1.05 -31.50 -7.44
N GLY A 132 -1.38 -30.47 -8.24
CA GLY A 132 -2.54 -30.54 -9.13
C GLY A 132 -2.94 -29.25 -9.79
N SER A 133 -4.21 -29.18 -10.19
CA SER A 133 -4.79 -27.99 -10.80
C SER A 133 -6.24 -27.77 -10.37
N ILE A 134 -6.69 -26.52 -10.45
CA ILE A 134 -8.07 -26.13 -10.21
C ILE A 134 -8.62 -25.51 -11.49
N ASN A 135 -9.70 -26.11 -12.01
CA ASN A 135 -10.41 -25.59 -13.14
C ASN A 135 -11.55 -24.70 -12.66
N ALA A 136 -11.61 -23.47 -13.17
CA ALA A 136 -12.61 -22.50 -12.77
C ALA A 136 -13.27 -21.84 -13.98
N ARG A 137 -14.56 -21.54 -13.87
CA ARG A 137 -15.30 -20.76 -14.89
C ARG A 137 -14.94 -19.28 -14.78
N ASN A 138 -14.72 -18.81 -13.55
CA ASN A 138 -14.34 -17.44 -13.23
C ASN A 138 -13.13 -17.42 -12.31
N VAL A 139 -12.24 -16.43 -12.49
CA VAL A 139 -11.08 -16.20 -11.63
C VAL A 139 -11.04 -14.75 -11.20
N VAL A 140 -10.88 -14.51 -9.89
CA VAL A 140 -10.65 -13.19 -9.32
C VAL A 140 -9.23 -13.13 -8.75
N VAL A 141 -8.36 -12.33 -9.36
CA VAL A 141 -7.01 -12.06 -8.89
C VAL A 141 -7.06 -10.98 -7.82
N ALA A 142 -6.88 -11.37 -6.56
CA ALA A 142 -6.98 -10.52 -5.38
C ALA A 142 -5.66 -10.44 -4.59
N THR A 143 -4.53 -10.49 -5.29
CA THR A 143 -3.17 -10.59 -4.71
C THR A 143 -2.60 -9.27 -4.18
N GLY A 144 -3.37 -8.16 -4.31
CA GLY A 144 -3.02 -6.83 -3.79
C GLY A 144 -1.99 -6.07 -4.63
N PRO A 145 -1.74 -4.78 -4.32
CA PRO A 145 -0.89 -3.90 -5.14
C PRO A 145 0.60 -3.90 -4.74
N TYR A 146 0.97 -4.46 -3.58
CA TYR A 146 2.34 -4.39 -3.02
C TYR A 146 3.05 -5.75 -3.16
N GLN A 147 3.33 -6.21 -4.40
CA GLN A 147 3.74 -7.59 -4.62
C GLN A 147 5.25 -7.77 -4.63
N ARG A 148 5.96 -7.04 -5.46
CA ARG A 148 7.40 -7.13 -5.64
C ARG A 148 8.08 -5.85 -5.14
N PRO A 149 8.91 -5.89 -4.08
CA PRO A 149 9.72 -4.76 -3.65
C PRO A 149 10.63 -4.27 -4.78
N LEU A 150 10.61 -2.96 -5.04
CA LEU A 150 11.49 -2.35 -6.03
C LEU A 150 12.78 -1.89 -5.36
N ARG A 151 13.91 -2.48 -5.73
CA ARG A 151 15.24 -2.08 -5.26
C ARG A 151 16.08 -1.65 -6.44
N PRO A 152 16.45 -0.36 -6.54
CA PRO A 152 17.41 0.10 -7.55
C PRO A 152 18.75 -0.63 -7.42
N ALA A 153 19.40 -0.89 -8.55
CA ALA A 153 20.67 -1.61 -8.57
C ALA A 153 21.88 -0.73 -8.17
N LEU A 154 21.63 0.50 -7.70
CA LEU A 154 22.66 1.52 -7.47
C LEU A 154 23.80 1.10 -6.52
N LEU A 155 23.48 0.30 -5.51
CA LEU A 155 24.43 -0.15 -4.47
C LEU A 155 24.51 -1.67 -4.39
N ARG A 156 24.19 -2.38 -5.48
CA ARG A 156 24.07 -3.86 -5.47
C ARG A 156 25.34 -4.55 -4.95
N ASP A 157 26.46 -4.07 -5.34
CA ASP A 157 27.77 -4.72 -5.13
C ASP A 157 28.63 -4.00 -4.06
N HIS A 158 28.01 -3.17 -3.19
CA HIS A 158 28.76 -2.50 -2.14
C HIS A 158 28.96 -3.42 -0.93
N PRO A 159 30.18 -3.97 -0.70
CA PRO A 159 30.43 -4.90 0.40
C PRO A 159 30.33 -4.18 1.75
N GLY A 160 29.79 -4.89 2.75
CA GLY A 160 29.68 -4.40 4.13
C GLY A 160 28.56 -3.39 4.39
N LEU A 161 27.85 -2.93 3.37
CA LEU A 161 26.70 -2.05 3.54
C LEU A 161 25.43 -2.87 3.77
N PHE A 162 24.81 -2.70 4.93
CA PHE A 162 23.52 -3.32 5.21
C PHE A 162 22.43 -2.69 4.34
N GLN A 163 21.67 -3.49 3.61
CA GLN A 163 20.62 -2.97 2.72
C GLN A 163 19.32 -3.76 2.89
N VAL A 164 18.24 -3.05 3.12
CA VAL A 164 16.92 -3.64 3.29
C VAL A 164 15.85 -2.83 2.54
N HIS A 165 14.86 -3.51 1.98
CA HIS A 165 13.67 -2.80 1.49
C HIS A 165 12.72 -2.53 2.67
N ALA A 166 11.93 -1.45 2.59
CA ALA A 166 10.96 -1.08 3.63
C ALA A 166 10.00 -2.23 4.03
N SER A 167 9.72 -3.19 3.13
CA SER A 167 8.92 -4.38 3.44
C SER A 167 9.62 -5.38 4.37
N SER A 168 10.94 -5.30 4.50
CA SER A 168 11.74 -6.21 5.33
C SER A 168 12.42 -5.49 6.49
N TYR A 169 12.28 -4.18 6.57
CA TYR A 169 12.65 -3.39 7.74
C TYR A 169 11.70 -3.71 8.91
N LYS A 170 12.25 -3.86 10.12
CA LYS A 170 11.47 -4.19 11.31
C LYS A 170 11.52 -3.09 12.37
N ASN A 171 12.69 -2.66 12.74
CA ASN A 171 12.89 -1.63 13.76
C ASN A 171 14.34 -1.07 13.70
N PRO A 172 14.65 0.03 14.41
CA PRO A 172 15.99 0.61 14.42
C PRO A 172 17.11 -0.32 14.88
N ALA A 173 16.82 -1.32 15.73
CA ALA A 173 17.81 -2.27 16.24
C ALA A 173 18.24 -3.31 15.18
N GLN A 174 17.50 -3.46 14.07
CA GLN A 174 17.89 -4.30 12.95
C GLN A 174 19.12 -3.77 12.21
N LEU A 175 19.39 -2.48 12.31
CA LEU A 175 20.40 -1.78 11.52
C LEU A 175 21.74 -1.74 12.28
N PRO A 176 22.89 -1.91 11.58
CA PRO A 176 24.20 -1.73 12.17
C PRO A 176 24.39 -0.32 12.76
N ASP A 177 25.34 -0.17 13.69
CA ASP A 177 25.71 1.14 14.19
C ASP A 177 26.21 2.06 13.07
N GLY A 178 25.87 3.35 13.16
CA GLY A 178 26.20 4.35 12.14
C GLY A 178 24.98 5.12 11.63
N ALA A 179 25.18 5.90 10.58
CA ALA A 179 24.10 6.64 9.93
C ALA A 179 23.29 5.74 9.00
N VAL A 180 22.05 6.12 8.75
CA VAL A 180 21.13 5.39 7.88
C VAL A 180 20.69 6.27 6.71
N LEU A 181 20.79 5.76 5.51
CA LEU A 181 20.21 6.37 4.32
C LEU A 181 18.84 5.76 4.02
N VAL A 182 17.78 6.58 4.04
CA VAL A 182 16.46 6.19 3.56
C VAL A 182 16.28 6.73 2.15
N VAL A 183 16.09 5.84 1.17
CA VAL A 183 15.89 6.22 -0.23
C VAL A 183 14.41 6.17 -0.58
N GLY A 184 13.83 7.34 -0.83
CA GLY A 184 12.40 7.52 -1.12
C GLY A 184 11.62 8.11 0.04
N ALA A 185 10.91 9.19 -0.22
CA ALA A 185 10.16 10.00 0.75
C ALA A 185 8.63 9.88 0.57
N GLY A 186 8.15 8.70 0.15
CA GLY A 186 6.75 8.33 0.24
C GLY A 186 6.33 8.00 1.67
N ALA A 187 5.08 7.55 1.89
CA ALA A 187 4.56 7.28 3.24
C ALA A 187 5.49 6.39 4.07
N SER A 188 5.96 5.25 3.54
CA SER A 188 6.87 4.36 4.27
C SER A 188 8.21 5.01 4.59
N GLY A 189 8.84 5.68 3.61
CA GLY A 189 10.14 6.33 3.85
C GLY A 189 10.06 7.44 4.88
N ALA A 190 9.03 8.26 4.83
CA ALA A 190 8.82 9.34 5.79
C ALA A 190 8.56 8.80 7.21
N GLN A 191 7.70 7.78 7.35
CA GLN A 191 7.38 7.18 8.65
C GLN A 191 8.60 6.45 9.26
N ILE A 192 9.36 5.72 8.45
CA ILE A 192 10.59 5.06 8.90
C ILE A 192 11.66 6.09 9.28
N THR A 193 11.77 7.20 8.53
CA THR A 193 12.67 8.31 8.89
C THR A 193 12.30 8.92 10.24
N ASP A 194 11.01 9.16 10.50
CA ASP A 194 10.52 9.66 11.79
C ASP A 194 10.87 8.70 12.95
N GLU A 195 10.65 7.39 12.74
CA GLU A 195 10.99 6.35 13.72
C GLU A 195 12.51 6.33 14.02
N LEU A 196 13.35 6.32 12.99
CA LEU A 196 14.80 6.30 13.13
C LEU A 196 15.34 7.54 13.83
N MET A 197 14.84 8.72 13.45
CA MET A 197 15.19 10.01 14.07
C MET A 197 14.85 10.00 15.56
N ARG A 198 13.63 9.58 15.91
CA ARG A 198 13.20 9.47 17.32
C ARG A 198 13.98 8.42 18.11
N ALA A 199 14.49 7.39 17.44
CA ALA A 199 15.41 6.42 18.04
C ALA A 199 16.85 6.93 18.16
N GLY A 200 17.12 8.21 17.86
CA GLY A 200 18.43 8.85 17.97
C GLY A 200 19.41 8.45 16.86
N ARG A 201 18.94 7.87 15.76
CA ARG A 201 19.79 7.53 14.61
C ARG A 201 20.07 8.80 13.77
N ARG A 202 21.29 8.95 13.28
CA ARG A 202 21.62 9.94 12.24
C ARG A 202 21.02 9.45 10.92
N VAL A 203 20.15 10.25 10.31
CA VAL A 203 19.39 9.85 9.11
C VAL A 203 19.65 10.79 7.96
N PHE A 204 19.89 10.20 6.78
CA PHE A 204 19.86 10.85 5.48
C PHE A 204 18.58 10.42 4.76
N LEU A 205 17.79 11.37 4.26
CA LEU A 205 16.56 11.08 3.53
C LEU A 205 16.65 11.60 2.09
N SER A 206 16.63 10.68 1.12
CA SER A 206 16.53 11.04 -0.30
C SER A 206 15.08 11.34 -0.68
N VAL A 207 14.80 12.62 -0.95
CA VAL A 207 13.46 13.15 -1.21
C VAL A 207 13.22 13.26 -2.71
N GLY A 208 12.28 12.48 -3.21
CA GLY A 208 11.72 12.61 -4.56
C GLY A 208 10.38 13.37 -4.54
N ARG A 209 9.65 13.31 -5.66
CA ARG A 209 8.29 13.86 -5.74
C ARG A 209 7.39 13.22 -4.69
N HIS A 210 6.59 14.02 -4.00
CA HIS A 210 5.70 13.58 -2.95
C HIS A 210 4.46 14.47 -2.86
N ASN A 211 3.37 13.97 -2.27
CA ASN A 211 2.16 14.73 -1.98
C ASN A 211 2.12 14.99 -0.47
N ARG A 212 2.54 16.19 -0.05
CA ARG A 212 2.37 16.65 1.32
C ARG A 212 0.91 17.00 1.54
N LEU A 213 0.31 16.52 2.63
CA LEU A 213 -1.04 16.84 3.07
C LEU A 213 -1.07 17.06 4.58
N PRO A 214 -1.98 17.91 5.09
CA PRO A 214 -2.16 18.06 6.53
C PRO A 214 -2.77 16.78 7.11
N ARG A 215 -2.32 16.37 8.29
CA ARG A 215 -3.01 15.30 9.03
C ARG A 215 -4.37 15.75 9.51
N ARG A 216 -4.42 16.95 10.07
CA ARG A 216 -5.65 17.63 10.48
C ARG A 216 -5.69 19.05 9.92
N TYR A 217 -6.87 19.51 9.55
CA TYR A 217 -7.12 20.88 9.14
C TYR A 217 -8.51 21.28 9.60
N ARG A 218 -8.68 22.50 10.12
CA ARG A 218 -9.96 23.02 10.65
C ARG A 218 -10.64 22.04 11.62
N GLY A 219 -9.85 21.42 12.52
CA GLY A 219 -10.34 20.47 13.53
C GLY A 219 -10.72 19.09 13.02
N ARG A 220 -10.58 18.79 11.73
CA ARG A 220 -10.94 17.49 11.15
C ARG A 220 -9.74 16.78 10.55
N ASP A 221 -9.78 15.44 10.58
CA ASP A 221 -8.78 14.59 9.96
C ASP A 221 -8.82 14.67 8.43
N LEU A 222 -7.69 14.47 7.77
CA LEU A 222 -7.58 14.42 6.31
C LEU A 222 -8.62 13.49 5.68
N PHE A 223 -8.79 12.27 6.22
CA PHE A 223 -9.71 11.29 5.63
C PHE A 223 -11.17 11.70 5.83
N TRP A 224 -11.48 12.48 6.87
CA TRP A 224 -12.80 13.06 7.03
C TRP A 224 -13.08 14.05 5.90
N TRP A 225 -12.11 14.95 5.59
CA TRP A 225 -12.26 15.87 4.46
C TRP A 225 -12.37 15.16 3.12
N LEU A 226 -11.54 14.13 2.87
CA LEU A 226 -11.61 13.37 1.62
C LEU A 226 -12.98 12.71 1.43
N ALA A 227 -13.58 12.19 2.51
CA ALA A 227 -14.90 11.57 2.47
C ALA A 227 -16.02 12.60 2.32
N GLU A 228 -15.98 13.69 3.11
CA GLU A 228 -17.01 14.74 3.10
C GLU A 228 -17.09 15.47 1.76
N MET A 229 -15.94 15.72 1.14
CA MET A 229 -15.85 16.31 -0.21
C MET A 229 -16.08 15.29 -1.34
N GLY A 230 -16.23 14.00 -1.03
CA GLY A 230 -16.39 12.94 -2.02
C GLY A 230 -15.10 12.62 -2.83
N ILE A 231 -13.95 13.14 -2.42
CA ILE A 231 -12.68 12.94 -3.14
C ILE A 231 -12.25 11.47 -3.13
N ASP A 232 -12.52 10.75 -2.04
CA ASP A 232 -12.25 9.31 -1.94
C ASP A 232 -13.06 8.48 -2.94
N GLN A 233 -14.18 9.02 -3.46
CA GLN A 233 -15.03 8.43 -4.49
C GLN A 233 -14.63 8.83 -5.92
N THR A 234 -13.60 9.68 -6.08
CA THR A 234 -13.16 10.12 -7.42
C THR A 234 -12.96 8.92 -8.34
N PRO A 235 -13.68 8.83 -9.47
CA PRO A 235 -13.55 7.73 -10.43
C PRO A 235 -12.14 7.68 -11.05
N VAL A 236 -11.72 6.49 -11.46
CA VAL A 236 -10.39 6.28 -12.06
C VAL A 236 -10.21 7.10 -13.34
N GLU A 237 -11.27 7.36 -14.09
CA GLU A 237 -11.28 8.18 -15.31
C GLU A 237 -10.94 9.66 -15.03
N GLN A 238 -11.23 10.13 -13.82
CA GLN A 238 -10.93 11.51 -13.38
C GLN A 238 -9.60 11.58 -12.61
N ARG A 239 -8.86 10.49 -12.55
CA ARG A 239 -7.58 10.43 -11.86
C ARG A 239 -6.59 11.38 -12.52
N GLY A 240 -6.03 12.29 -11.73
CA GLY A 240 -4.93 13.16 -12.17
C GLY A 240 -3.66 12.38 -12.55
N PRO A 241 -2.68 13.05 -13.16
CA PRO A 241 -1.47 12.41 -13.68
C PRO A 241 -0.56 11.82 -12.58
N THR A 242 -0.68 12.31 -11.35
CA THR A 242 0.13 11.83 -10.23
C THR A 242 -0.43 10.53 -9.65
N ARG A 243 0.47 9.56 -9.43
CA ARG A 243 0.15 8.28 -8.76
C ARG A 243 0.61 8.27 -7.30
N LEU A 244 1.10 9.40 -6.80
CA LEU A 244 1.68 9.47 -5.47
C LEU A 244 0.59 9.44 -4.40
N LEU A 245 0.78 8.58 -3.42
CA LEU A 245 -0.05 8.55 -2.22
C LEU A 245 0.33 9.70 -1.27
N PRO A 246 -0.58 10.18 -0.42
CA PRO A 246 -0.26 11.15 0.60
C PRO A 246 0.87 10.70 1.53
N VAL A 247 1.75 11.63 1.89
CA VAL A 247 2.77 11.41 2.92
C VAL A 247 2.20 11.83 4.26
N ILE A 248 1.69 10.84 5.00
CA ILE A 248 1.02 11.01 6.29
C ILE A 248 1.44 9.90 7.25
N SER A 249 1.21 10.11 8.55
CA SER A 249 1.49 9.14 9.61
C SER A 249 0.29 8.99 10.54
N GLY A 250 0.08 7.78 11.06
CA GLY A 250 -0.80 7.50 12.21
C GLY A 250 -0.04 7.47 13.54
N ALA A 251 1.30 7.45 13.49
CA ALA A 251 2.12 7.43 14.69
C ALA A 251 1.94 8.70 15.54
N HIS A 252 2.15 8.56 16.85
CA HIS A 252 2.08 9.68 17.82
C HIS A 252 0.75 10.45 17.75
N GLY A 253 -0.37 9.76 17.61
CA GLY A 253 -1.70 10.36 17.50
C GLY A 253 -2.01 10.95 16.12
N GLY A 254 -1.18 10.66 15.13
CA GLY A 254 -1.29 11.16 13.76
C GLY A 254 -0.80 12.60 13.62
N HIS A 255 0.22 12.81 12.82
CA HIS A 255 0.80 14.13 12.59
C HIS A 255 1.08 14.39 11.11
N THR A 256 1.15 15.67 10.76
CA THR A 256 1.55 16.11 9.42
C THR A 256 3.05 15.87 9.25
N ILE A 257 3.41 15.18 8.19
CA ILE A 257 4.81 15.01 7.80
C ILE A 257 5.26 16.27 7.07
N ASP A 258 6.29 16.92 7.64
CA ASP A 258 6.95 18.08 7.06
C ASP A 258 8.46 17.85 7.02
N PHE A 259 9.05 17.80 5.82
CA PHE A 259 10.48 17.54 5.67
C PHE A 259 11.36 18.69 6.18
N ARG A 260 10.85 19.94 6.23
CA ARG A 260 11.58 21.01 6.91
C ARG A 260 11.66 20.76 8.40
N ARG A 261 10.61 20.20 9.01
CA ARG A 261 10.65 19.78 10.43
C ARG A 261 11.67 18.65 10.61
N PHE A 262 11.71 17.67 9.74
CA PHE A 262 12.74 16.63 9.79
C PHE A 262 14.15 17.19 9.73
N ALA A 263 14.39 18.18 8.85
CA ALA A 263 15.69 18.85 8.79
C ALA A 263 16.01 19.65 10.06
N ALA A 264 15.03 20.33 10.63
CA ALA A 264 15.20 21.05 11.91
C ALA A 264 15.51 20.09 13.08
N ASP A 265 14.95 18.88 13.01
CA ASP A 265 15.15 17.81 14.00
C ASP A 265 16.40 16.93 13.69
N GLY A 266 17.25 17.35 12.73
CA GLY A 266 18.56 16.77 12.46
C GLY A 266 18.66 15.77 11.32
N VAL A 267 17.58 15.54 10.54
CA VAL A 267 17.64 14.72 9.34
C VAL A 267 18.33 15.48 8.21
N THR A 268 19.31 14.88 7.56
CA THR A 268 19.93 15.44 6.35
C THR A 268 19.06 15.11 5.14
N LEU A 269 18.42 16.14 4.56
CA LEU A 269 17.63 15.96 3.33
C LEU A 269 18.50 16.03 2.10
N LEU A 270 18.23 15.14 1.16
CA LEU A 270 18.93 15.00 -0.13
C LEU A 270 17.93 15.06 -1.27
N GLY A 271 18.38 15.47 -2.45
CA GLY A 271 17.69 15.17 -3.68
C GLY A 271 17.68 13.66 -3.97
N ARG A 272 17.17 13.27 -5.12
CA ARG A 272 17.15 11.83 -5.50
C ARG A 272 18.58 11.31 -5.69
N VAL A 273 18.86 10.12 -5.17
CA VAL A 273 20.08 9.37 -5.50
C VAL A 273 19.96 8.88 -6.93
N THR A 274 20.93 9.23 -7.77
CA THR A 274 20.93 8.94 -9.22
C THR A 274 21.95 7.92 -9.63
N ALA A 275 23.10 7.88 -8.94
CA ALA A 275 24.17 6.93 -9.20
C ALA A 275 24.94 6.62 -7.90
N ALA A 276 25.73 5.56 -7.93
CA ALA A 276 26.69 5.23 -6.89
C ALA A 276 27.95 4.65 -7.56
N ARG A 277 29.12 5.14 -7.17
CA ARG A 277 30.43 4.66 -7.65
C ARG A 277 31.42 4.70 -6.50
N ASP A 278 32.13 3.62 -6.27
CA ASP A 278 33.21 3.52 -5.26
C ASP A 278 32.82 4.06 -3.87
N GLY A 279 31.59 3.81 -3.45
CA GLY A 279 31.04 4.27 -2.16
C GLY A 279 30.57 5.73 -2.16
N VAL A 280 30.69 6.45 -3.28
CA VAL A 280 30.18 7.83 -3.43
C VAL A 280 28.84 7.82 -4.15
N LEU A 281 27.84 8.43 -3.54
CA LEU A 281 26.51 8.64 -4.12
C LEU A 281 26.46 9.96 -4.88
N GLU A 282 25.86 9.95 -6.06
CA GLU A 282 25.50 11.15 -6.82
C GLU A 282 24.06 11.56 -6.50
N ILE A 283 23.86 12.84 -6.18
CA ILE A 283 22.59 13.41 -5.76
C ILE A 283 22.09 14.42 -6.79
N ALA A 284 20.85 14.22 -7.25
CA ALA A 284 20.19 15.14 -8.17
C ALA A 284 19.99 16.55 -7.54
N PRO A 285 20.00 17.62 -8.36
CA PRO A 285 19.75 18.99 -7.91
C PRO A 285 18.25 19.31 -7.71
N ASP A 286 17.45 18.33 -7.30
CA ASP A 286 15.99 18.44 -7.35
C ASP A 286 15.33 18.54 -5.98
N LEU A 287 16.11 18.63 -4.89
CA LEU A 287 15.56 18.69 -3.52
C LEU A 287 14.61 19.88 -3.33
N ALA A 288 15.08 21.10 -3.63
CA ALA A 288 14.27 22.31 -3.48
C ALA A 288 12.99 22.25 -4.31
N THR A 289 13.09 21.78 -5.55
CA THR A 289 11.92 21.60 -6.43
C THR A 289 10.94 20.58 -5.87
N ASN A 290 11.41 19.44 -5.34
CA ASN A 290 10.55 18.42 -4.76
C ASN A 290 9.84 18.92 -3.50
N ILE A 291 10.51 19.69 -2.65
CA ILE A 291 9.90 20.31 -1.46
C ILE A 291 8.85 21.35 -1.88
N ALA A 292 9.19 22.26 -2.79
CA ALA A 292 8.27 23.28 -3.27
C ALA A 292 7.00 22.68 -3.91
N ASN A 293 7.12 21.60 -4.67
CA ASN A 293 5.96 20.88 -5.22
C ASN A 293 5.07 20.27 -4.11
N GLY A 294 5.68 19.72 -3.05
CA GLY A 294 4.94 19.23 -1.90
C GLY A 294 4.17 20.34 -1.17
N ASP A 295 4.79 21.51 -1.00
CA ASP A 295 4.15 22.67 -0.39
C ASP A 295 3.03 23.24 -1.23
N ALA A 296 3.19 23.30 -2.56
CA ALA A 296 2.15 23.73 -3.47
C ALA A 296 0.93 22.78 -3.40
N TYR A 297 1.18 21.47 -3.32
CA TYR A 297 0.11 20.48 -3.17
C TYR A 297 -0.63 20.64 -1.83
N TYR A 298 0.13 20.90 -0.75
CA TYR A 298 -0.44 21.18 0.57
C TYR A 298 -1.32 22.43 0.55
N ALA A 299 -0.80 23.55 0.03
CA ALA A 299 -1.53 24.81 -0.05
C ALA A 299 -2.81 24.68 -0.90
N THR A 300 -2.72 23.97 -2.03
CA THR A 300 -3.88 23.68 -2.88
C THR A 300 -4.96 22.91 -2.11
N PHE A 301 -4.59 21.90 -1.35
CA PHE A 301 -5.56 21.15 -0.56
C PHE A 301 -6.23 22.00 0.52
N LEU A 302 -5.47 22.86 1.24
CA LEU A 302 -6.07 23.79 2.20
C LEU A 302 -7.07 24.73 1.54
N GLY A 303 -6.74 25.25 0.34
CA GLY A 303 -7.65 26.09 -0.44
C GLY A 303 -8.96 25.36 -0.80
N ILE A 304 -8.86 24.13 -1.31
CA ILE A 304 -10.03 23.31 -1.65
C ILE A 304 -10.94 23.10 -0.42
N VAL A 305 -10.36 22.84 0.76
CA VAL A 305 -11.15 22.70 1.98
C VAL A 305 -11.79 24.04 2.39
N ASP A 306 -11.06 25.17 2.28
CA ASP A 306 -11.59 26.47 2.62
C ASP A 306 -12.78 26.86 1.71
N ASP A 307 -12.64 26.64 0.41
CA ASP A 307 -13.70 26.88 -0.58
C ASP A 307 -14.92 25.99 -0.30
N PHE A 308 -14.70 24.72 0.04
CA PHE A 308 -15.77 23.78 0.38
C PHE A 308 -16.53 24.21 1.64
N VAL A 309 -15.81 24.59 2.70
CA VAL A 309 -16.39 25.09 3.96
C VAL A 309 -17.24 26.34 3.69
N ALA A 310 -16.69 27.29 2.95
CA ALA A 310 -17.40 28.53 2.61
C ALA A 310 -18.65 28.27 1.76
N ALA A 311 -18.53 27.44 0.71
CA ALA A 311 -19.63 27.12 -0.19
C ALA A 311 -20.79 26.37 0.49
N ARG A 312 -20.49 25.58 1.55
CA ARG A 312 -21.49 24.81 2.29
C ARG A 312 -21.95 25.48 3.59
N GLY A 313 -21.37 26.62 3.96
CA GLY A 313 -21.66 27.30 5.23
C GLY A 313 -21.38 26.43 6.46
N LEU A 314 -20.31 25.60 6.41
CA LEU A 314 -19.99 24.69 7.50
C LEU A 314 -19.34 25.44 8.66
N ASP A 315 -19.70 25.08 9.90
CA ASP A 315 -19.08 25.61 11.13
C ASP A 315 -17.79 24.86 11.45
N HIS A 316 -16.73 25.18 10.69
CA HIS A 316 -15.37 24.71 10.93
C HIS A 316 -14.46 25.92 11.04
N PRO A 317 -13.91 26.22 12.22
CA PRO A 317 -13.10 27.42 12.46
C PRO A 317 -11.87 27.45 11.53
N GLY A 318 -11.47 28.65 11.13
CA GLY A 318 -10.24 28.85 10.36
C GLY A 318 -9.00 28.35 11.12
N ASP A 319 -8.01 27.87 10.39
CA ASP A 319 -6.75 27.39 10.92
C ASP A 319 -5.56 28.13 10.25
N PRO A 320 -5.30 29.39 10.64
CA PRO A 320 -4.25 30.19 10.04
C PRO A 320 -2.84 29.61 10.29
N LEU A 321 -2.64 28.87 11.38
CA LEU A 321 -1.35 28.27 11.72
C LEU A 321 -0.97 27.16 10.73
N ALA A 322 -1.94 26.48 10.13
CA ALA A 322 -1.68 25.47 9.09
C ALA A 322 -1.01 26.07 7.84
N ARG A 323 -1.10 27.38 7.64
CA ARG A 323 -0.48 28.10 6.49
C ARG A 323 0.91 28.67 6.81
N VAL A 324 1.33 28.57 8.06
CA VAL A 324 2.67 29.05 8.46
C VAL A 324 3.70 27.98 8.13
N GLY A 325 4.54 28.26 7.14
CA GLY A 325 5.65 27.39 6.76
C GLY A 325 6.82 27.50 7.75
N LEU A 326 7.58 26.41 7.88
CA LEU A 326 8.87 26.45 8.54
C LEU A 326 9.92 27.11 7.62
N PRO A 327 10.96 27.77 8.19
CA PRO A 327 12.04 28.34 7.39
C PRO A 327 12.77 27.25 6.59
N ASP A 328 13.32 27.65 5.45
CA ASP A 328 14.09 26.74 4.61
C ASP A 328 15.40 26.32 5.32
N PRO A 329 15.66 25.02 5.46
CA PRO A 329 16.91 24.54 6.01
C PRO A 329 18.06 24.74 5.01
N ALA A 330 19.29 24.82 5.50
CA ALA A 330 20.49 25.05 4.69
C ALA A 330 20.63 24.06 3.51
N CYS A 331 20.15 22.82 3.66
CA CYS A 331 20.19 21.83 2.58
C CYS A 331 19.32 22.18 1.35
N LEU A 332 18.39 23.13 1.45
CA LEU A 332 17.63 23.62 0.29
C LEU A 332 18.40 24.73 -0.48
N THR A 333 19.18 25.55 0.23
CA THR A 333 19.96 26.65 -0.39
C THR A 333 21.34 26.20 -0.83
N ALA A 334 21.94 25.23 -0.13
CA ALA A 334 23.24 24.63 -0.43
C ALA A 334 23.14 23.09 -0.45
N PRO A 335 22.45 22.50 -1.44
CA PRO A 335 22.19 21.07 -1.46
C PRO A 335 23.45 20.25 -1.72
N LEU A 336 23.62 19.17 -0.97
CA LEU A 336 24.67 18.19 -1.22
C LEU A 336 24.47 17.56 -2.61
N ARG A 337 25.57 17.43 -3.35
CA ARG A 337 25.60 16.85 -4.70
C ARG A 337 26.20 15.46 -4.73
N THR A 338 27.01 15.17 -3.73
CA THR A 338 27.63 13.88 -3.51
C THR A 338 27.62 13.53 -2.03
N ILE A 339 27.61 12.27 -1.72
CA ILE A 339 27.76 11.73 -0.36
C ILE A 339 28.69 10.53 -0.44
N ASP A 340 29.77 10.57 0.34
CA ASP A 340 30.64 9.42 0.55
C ASP A 340 30.12 8.61 1.75
N LEU A 341 29.78 7.35 1.51
CA LEU A 341 29.19 6.44 2.51
C LEU A 341 30.14 6.21 3.70
N GLY A 342 31.45 6.12 3.44
CA GLY A 342 32.46 5.89 4.46
C GLY A 342 32.67 7.11 5.35
N THR A 343 32.85 8.29 4.74
CA THR A 343 33.05 9.56 5.44
C THR A 343 31.84 9.90 6.32
N GLU A 344 30.64 9.67 5.80
CA GLU A 344 29.38 9.91 6.53
C GLU A 344 28.99 8.77 7.47
N ARG A 345 29.79 7.69 7.52
CA ARG A 345 29.53 6.47 8.31
C ARG A 345 28.15 5.90 8.07
N ILE A 346 27.69 5.91 6.81
CA ILE A 346 26.41 5.29 6.44
C ILE A 346 26.61 3.77 6.41
N SER A 347 26.08 3.10 7.40
CA SER A 347 26.17 1.66 7.58
C SER A 347 24.94 0.90 7.08
N GLY A 348 23.83 1.60 6.90
CA GLY A 348 22.55 1.02 6.47
C GLY A 348 21.83 1.83 5.41
N VAL A 349 21.19 1.13 4.46
CA VAL A 349 20.31 1.73 3.46
C VAL A 349 18.93 1.06 3.52
N ILE A 350 17.90 1.88 3.64
CA ILE A 350 16.50 1.45 3.57
C ILE A 350 15.91 1.90 2.24
N TRP A 351 15.56 0.95 1.40
CA TRP A 351 14.92 1.20 0.12
C TRP A 351 13.40 1.35 0.33
N ALA A 352 12.91 2.59 0.42
CA ALA A 352 11.49 2.93 0.47
C ALA A 352 10.96 3.30 -0.92
N THR A 353 11.38 2.56 -1.92
CA THR A 353 11.26 2.85 -3.36
C THR A 353 10.03 2.23 -4.00
N GLY A 354 9.10 1.72 -3.17
CA GLY A 354 7.80 1.24 -3.60
C GLY A 354 7.80 -0.20 -4.12
N TYR A 355 6.72 -0.55 -4.83
CA TYR A 355 6.43 -1.92 -5.25
C TYR A 355 5.99 -1.97 -6.71
N GLY A 356 6.33 -3.06 -7.39
CA GLY A 356 5.77 -3.46 -8.66
C GLY A 356 4.75 -4.59 -8.49
N LEU A 357 3.95 -4.82 -9.52
CA LEU A 357 3.12 -6.01 -9.62
C LEU A 357 3.97 -7.20 -10.05
N ASP A 358 3.56 -8.38 -9.63
CA ASP A 358 4.12 -9.67 -10.03
C ASP A 358 2.97 -10.56 -10.50
N LEU A 359 2.64 -10.44 -11.78
CA LEU A 359 1.55 -11.12 -12.46
C LEU A 359 2.03 -12.01 -13.60
N ASN A 360 3.34 -12.26 -13.71
CA ASN A 360 3.93 -13.06 -14.79
C ASN A 360 3.45 -14.53 -14.80
N TRP A 361 2.88 -15.00 -13.68
CA TRP A 361 2.26 -16.33 -13.58
C TRP A 361 0.91 -16.40 -14.31
N ILE A 362 0.37 -15.28 -14.79
CA ILE A 362 -0.84 -15.22 -15.62
C ILE A 362 -0.40 -15.32 -17.09
N GLU A 363 -0.51 -16.51 -17.67
CA GLU A 363 -0.15 -16.76 -19.06
C GLU A 363 -1.32 -16.49 -20.03
N ILE A 364 -2.12 -15.51 -19.70
CA ILE A 364 -3.22 -15.02 -20.52
C ILE A 364 -2.83 -13.61 -20.97
N PRO A 365 -3.04 -13.21 -22.24
CA PRO A 365 -2.57 -11.94 -22.76
C PRO A 365 -3.42 -10.75 -22.26
N VAL A 366 -3.41 -10.52 -20.94
CA VAL A 366 -4.19 -9.47 -20.26
C VAL A 366 -3.33 -8.42 -19.58
N LEU A 367 -2.00 -8.51 -19.72
CA LEU A 367 -1.09 -7.52 -19.18
C LEU A 367 -0.65 -6.54 -20.27
N ASP A 368 -0.42 -5.27 -19.88
CA ASP A 368 0.18 -4.26 -20.75
C ASP A 368 1.72 -4.39 -20.81
N GLY A 369 2.37 -3.53 -21.58
CA GLY A 369 3.84 -3.52 -21.72
C GLY A 369 4.60 -3.22 -20.43
N ASN A 370 3.94 -2.75 -19.37
CA ASN A 370 4.51 -2.49 -18.05
C ASN A 370 4.17 -3.60 -17.04
N GLY A 371 3.49 -4.67 -17.47
CA GLY A 371 3.05 -5.77 -16.61
C GLY A 371 1.82 -5.43 -15.75
N ALA A 372 1.11 -4.35 -16.03
CA ALA A 372 -0.13 -4.01 -15.37
C ALA A 372 -1.33 -4.67 -16.08
N PRO A 373 -2.36 -5.11 -15.33
CA PRO A 373 -3.51 -5.78 -15.95
C PRO A 373 -4.39 -4.79 -16.72
N ARG A 374 -4.79 -5.21 -17.94
CA ARG A 374 -5.78 -4.49 -18.73
C ARG A 374 -7.18 -4.84 -18.23
N HIS A 375 -7.87 -3.85 -17.72
CA HIS A 375 -9.22 -4.01 -17.17
C HIS A 375 -10.01 -2.69 -17.21
N ARG A 376 -11.32 -2.80 -17.11
CA ARG A 376 -12.20 -1.68 -16.78
C ARG A 376 -12.89 -2.00 -15.45
N HIS A 377 -12.64 -1.21 -14.40
CA HIS A 377 -13.18 -1.37 -13.04
C HIS A 377 -13.02 -2.81 -12.49
N GLY A 378 -11.88 -3.43 -12.77
CA GLY A 378 -11.58 -4.80 -12.35
C GLY A 378 -12.08 -5.91 -13.28
N VAL A 379 -12.92 -5.62 -14.26
CA VAL A 379 -13.34 -6.58 -15.29
C VAL A 379 -12.32 -6.60 -16.42
N SER A 380 -11.70 -7.76 -16.68
CA SER A 380 -10.75 -7.95 -17.77
C SER A 380 -11.47 -8.05 -19.12
N GLU A 381 -10.74 -7.77 -20.20
CA GLU A 381 -11.20 -8.06 -21.57
C GLU A 381 -11.39 -9.56 -21.86
N VAL A 382 -10.79 -10.44 -21.03
CA VAL A 382 -10.99 -11.89 -21.09
C VAL A 382 -12.19 -12.28 -20.22
N PRO A 383 -13.30 -12.74 -20.81
CA PRO A 383 -14.52 -13.05 -20.07
C PRO A 383 -14.28 -14.08 -18.95
N GLY A 384 -14.65 -13.71 -17.71
CA GLY A 384 -14.49 -14.55 -16.52
C GLY A 384 -13.20 -14.29 -15.74
N LEU A 385 -12.31 -13.39 -16.19
CA LEU A 385 -11.13 -12.97 -15.43
C LEU A 385 -11.35 -11.59 -14.85
N TYR A 386 -11.02 -11.44 -13.57
CA TYR A 386 -11.24 -10.22 -12.79
C TYR A 386 -10.03 -9.88 -11.95
N PHE A 387 -9.86 -8.58 -11.64
CA PHE A 387 -8.85 -8.07 -10.72
C PHE A 387 -9.52 -7.30 -9.60
N LEU A 388 -9.06 -7.47 -8.36
CA LEU A 388 -9.62 -6.82 -7.18
C LEU A 388 -8.52 -6.37 -6.21
N GLY A 389 -8.75 -5.24 -5.53
CA GLY A 389 -7.86 -4.73 -4.50
C GLY A 389 -6.62 -3.99 -5.03
N LEU A 390 -6.61 -3.62 -6.31
CA LEU A 390 -5.60 -2.76 -6.89
C LEU A 390 -5.90 -1.29 -6.57
N GLN A 391 -4.86 -0.45 -6.54
CA GLN A 391 -5.03 0.99 -6.38
C GLN A 391 -5.77 1.57 -7.58
N TRP A 392 -6.73 2.44 -7.32
CA TRP A 392 -7.51 3.08 -8.37
C TRP A 392 -8.16 2.08 -9.34
N LEU A 393 -8.65 0.97 -8.85
CA LEU A 393 -9.30 -0.05 -9.70
C LEU A 393 -10.55 0.53 -10.40
N SER A 394 -11.41 1.21 -9.65
CA SER A 394 -12.56 1.97 -10.15
C SER A 394 -12.57 3.41 -9.61
N LYS A 395 -12.00 3.64 -8.44
CA LYS A 395 -11.97 4.93 -7.75
C LYS A 395 -10.78 5.03 -6.79
N MET A 396 -10.58 6.22 -6.20
CA MET A 396 -9.45 6.50 -5.32
C MET A 396 -9.34 5.49 -4.17
N LYS A 397 -10.43 5.19 -3.47
CA LYS A 397 -10.42 4.31 -2.30
C LYS A 397 -10.44 2.80 -2.61
N SER A 398 -10.40 2.37 -3.87
CA SER A 398 -10.54 0.95 -4.29
C SER A 398 -9.67 -0.05 -3.51
N SER A 399 -8.46 0.34 -3.12
CA SER A 399 -7.55 -0.53 -2.36
C SER A 399 -7.63 -0.37 -0.85
N PHE A 400 -8.44 0.58 -0.34
CA PHE A 400 -8.61 0.80 1.10
C PHE A 400 -9.50 -0.27 1.73
N LEU A 401 -9.37 -0.50 3.03
CA LEU A 401 -10.27 -1.38 3.78
C LEU A 401 -11.73 -0.92 3.61
N SER A 402 -11.98 0.39 3.66
CA SER A 402 -13.31 0.97 3.52
C SER A 402 -13.84 1.01 2.07
N GLY A 403 -13.01 0.74 1.06
CA GLY A 403 -13.36 0.92 -0.35
C GLY A 403 -13.46 -0.35 -1.17
N VAL A 404 -12.69 -1.38 -0.81
CA VAL A 404 -12.61 -2.64 -1.58
C VAL A 404 -13.97 -3.36 -1.70
N GLY A 405 -14.87 -3.11 -0.75
CA GLY A 405 -16.22 -3.71 -0.72
C GLY A 405 -17.12 -3.28 -1.87
N ASP A 406 -16.93 -2.07 -2.37
CA ASP A 406 -17.71 -1.52 -3.48
C ASP A 406 -17.33 -2.22 -4.79
N ASP A 407 -16.03 -2.33 -5.06
CA ASP A 407 -15.53 -3.02 -6.26
C ASP A 407 -15.88 -4.52 -6.22
N ALA A 408 -15.75 -5.16 -5.06
CA ALA A 408 -16.11 -6.55 -4.89
C ALA A 408 -17.60 -6.81 -5.16
N ALA A 409 -18.50 -5.86 -4.80
CA ALA A 409 -19.92 -5.97 -5.09
C ALA A 409 -20.20 -5.94 -6.60
N VAL A 410 -19.60 -4.98 -7.32
CA VAL A 410 -19.73 -4.85 -8.78
C VAL A 410 -19.23 -6.10 -9.50
N LEU A 411 -18.06 -6.63 -9.08
CA LEU A 411 -17.52 -7.85 -9.69
C LEU A 411 -18.37 -9.07 -9.41
N ALA A 412 -18.93 -9.19 -8.21
CA ALA A 412 -19.81 -10.30 -7.86
C ALA A 412 -21.13 -10.26 -8.64
N ASP A 413 -21.69 -9.05 -8.92
CA ASP A 413 -22.87 -8.90 -9.78
C ASP A 413 -22.55 -9.29 -11.23
N HIS A 414 -21.37 -8.90 -11.72
CA HIS A 414 -20.93 -9.29 -13.06
C HIS A 414 -20.74 -10.80 -13.20
N ILE A 415 -20.19 -11.47 -12.17
CA ILE A 415 -20.05 -12.93 -12.13
C ILE A 415 -21.43 -13.58 -12.10
N ALA A 416 -22.37 -13.07 -11.29
CA ALA A 416 -23.74 -13.59 -11.22
C ALA A 416 -24.46 -13.50 -12.58
N ALA A 417 -24.36 -12.37 -13.27
CA ALA A 417 -24.98 -12.16 -14.59
C ALA A 417 -24.43 -13.09 -15.67
N ARG A 418 -23.18 -13.56 -15.56
CA ARG A 418 -22.59 -14.52 -16.49
C ARG A 418 -23.09 -15.97 -16.30
N ARG A 419 -23.79 -16.26 -15.20
CA ARG A 419 -24.36 -17.59 -14.90
C ARG A 419 -25.77 -17.76 -15.47
N ALA A 420 -26.47 -16.64 -15.64
CA ALA A 420 -27.76 -16.59 -16.31
C ALA A 420 -27.60 -16.74 -17.83
#